data_568100a26ae28152c58987fec9224fd6
#
_entry.id   568100a26ae28152c58987fec9224fd6
#
_cell.length_a   1.000
_cell.length_b   1.000
_cell.length_c   1.000
_cell.angle_alpha   90.00
_cell.angle_beta   90.00
_cell.angle_gamma   90.00
#
_symmetry.space_group_name_H-M   'P 1'
#
loop_
_entity.id
_entity.type
_entity.pdbx_description
1 polymer ?
#
loop_
_entity_poly.entity_id
_entity_poly.type
_entity_poly.pdbx_seq_one_letter_code
_entity_poly.pdbx_strand_id
1 'polypeptide(L)'
;MKMNFKLTEEHEMIRKMVRDFALNEVAPTAAERDEEERFDMDIFKKMAELGLTGIPWPEEYGGIGSDYLAYCIAIEELSRVCASTGVTLSAHTSLAGWPVYKFGTEEQKQKYLRPMAQGEKIGAYGLTEPGS
;
A
#
# COMPACT_ATOMS: atom_id res chain seq x y z
N MET A 1 21.92 -10.18 22.55
CA MET A 1 20.58 -9.65 22.23
C MET A 1 19.70 -10.81 21.76
N LYS A 2 18.64 -11.15 22.48
CA LYS A 2 17.72 -12.20 22.01
C LYS A 2 16.85 -11.62 20.91
N MET A 3 16.91 -12.19 19.72
CA MET A 3 16.04 -11.84 18.60
C MET A 3 14.58 -12.20 18.98
N ASN A 4 13.67 -11.22 18.85
CA ASN A 4 12.25 -11.42 19.14
C ASN A 4 11.45 -11.22 17.84
N PHE A 5 10.74 -12.25 17.40
CA PHE A 5 9.88 -12.23 16.20
C PHE A 5 8.39 -11.99 16.51
N LYS A 6 8.09 -11.61 17.76
CA LYS A 6 6.71 -11.32 18.14
C LYS A 6 6.29 -9.98 17.57
N LEU A 7 5.11 -9.95 17.01
CA LEU A 7 4.46 -8.71 16.56
C LEU A 7 4.04 -7.86 17.76
N THR A 8 4.00 -6.56 17.56
CA THR A 8 3.43 -5.63 18.54
C THR A 8 1.90 -5.66 18.48
N GLU A 9 1.25 -5.06 19.47
CA GLU A 9 -0.22 -4.89 19.46
C GLU A 9 -0.68 -4.09 18.24
N GLU A 10 0.08 -3.06 17.85
CA GLU A 10 -0.19 -2.27 16.65
C GLU A 10 -0.14 -3.12 15.38
N HIS A 11 0.89 -3.96 15.22
CA HIS A 11 1.00 -4.88 14.08
C HIS A 11 -0.19 -5.85 14.02
N GLU A 12 -0.62 -6.39 15.16
CA GLU A 12 -1.78 -7.30 15.20
C GLU A 12 -3.10 -6.56 14.91
N MET A 13 -3.24 -5.32 15.33
CA MET A 13 -4.40 -4.48 14.97
C MET A 13 -4.45 -4.21 13.46
N ILE A 14 -3.33 -3.82 12.86
CA ILE A 14 -3.22 -3.60 11.41
C ILE A 14 -3.53 -4.90 10.66
N ARG A 15 -2.95 -6.03 11.08
CA ARG A 15 -3.22 -7.34 10.49
C ARG A 15 -4.71 -7.66 10.49
N LYS A 16 -5.37 -7.49 11.63
CA LYS A 16 -6.80 -7.76 11.74
C LYS A 16 -7.62 -6.84 10.85
N MET A 17 -7.36 -5.55 10.90
CA MET A 17 -8.06 -4.55 10.08
C MET A 17 -7.95 -4.86 8.58
N VAL A 18 -6.72 -5.13 8.10
CA VAL A 18 -6.49 -5.42 6.68
C VAL A 18 -7.10 -6.77 6.27
N ARG A 19 -7.04 -7.78 7.14
CA ARG A 19 -7.69 -9.08 6.89
C ARG A 19 -9.19 -8.93 6.76
N ASP A 20 -9.83 -8.21 7.67
CA ASP A 20 -11.27 -7.97 7.64
C ASP A 20 -11.65 -7.20 6.36
N PHE A 21 -10.90 -6.18 6.01
CA PHE A 21 -11.08 -5.46 4.74
C PHE A 21 -10.91 -6.37 3.53
N ALA A 22 -9.84 -7.15 3.46
CA ALA A 22 -9.56 -8.05 2.35
C ALA A 22 -10.68 -9.08 2.13
N LEU A 23 -11.19 -9.66 3.21
CA LEU A 23 -12.26 -10.65 3.14
C LEU A 23 -13.62 -10.05 2.76
N ASN A 24 -13.94 -8.86 3.25
CA ASN A 24 -15.25 -8.26 3.06
C ASN A 24 -15.36 -7.42 1.78
N GLU A 25 -14.29 -6.75 1.37
CA GLU A 25 -14.31 -5.78 0.27
C GLU A 25 -13.57 -6.27 -0.98
N VAL A 26 -12.49 -7.04 -0.83
CA VAL A 26 -11.65 -7.47 -1.94
C VAL A 26 -12.06 -8.86 -2.46
N ALA A 27 -12.26 -9.83 -1.56
CA ALA A 27 -12.56 -11.21 -1.92
C ALA A 27 -13.80 -11.38 -2.80
N PRO A 28 -14.93 -10.68 -2.52
CA PRO A 28 -16.17 -10.95 -3.24
C PRO A 28 -16.10 -10.76 -4.77
N THR A 29 -15.22 -9.87 -5.25
CA THR A 29 -15.09 -9.55 -6.67
C THR A 29 -13.74 -9.97 -7.27
N ALA A 30 -12.87 -10.64 -6.50
CA ALA A 30 -11.49 -10.93 -6.94
C ALA A 30 -11.46 -11.79 -8.22
N ALA A 31 -12.24 -12.87 -8.27
CA ALA A 31 -12.30 -13.76 -9.44
C ALA A 31 -12.91 -13.07 -10.67
N GLU A 32 -14.00 -12.32 -10.49
CA GLU A 32 -14.63 -11.56 -11.57
C GLU A 32 -13.67 -10.52 -12.17
N ARG A 33 -12.96 -9.78 -11.34
CA ARG A 33 -11.99 -8.78 -11.79
C ARG A 33 -10.81 -9.40 -12.54
N ASP A 34 -10.41 -10.61 -12.16
CA ASP A 34 -9.36 -11.36 -12.84
C ASP A 34 -9.80 -11.79 -14.25
N GLU A 35 -11.01 -12.34 -14.37
CA GLU A 35 -11.58 -12.74 -15.66
C GLU A 35 -11.82 -11.56 -16.60
N GLU A 36 -12.23 -10.41 -16.06
CA GLU A 36 -12.51 -9.19 -16.82
C GLU A 36 -11.26 -8.33 -17.08
N GLU A 37 -10.10 -8.72 -16.55
CA GLU A 37 -8.84 -7.92 -16.58
C GLU A 37 -9.08 -6.48 -16.10
N ARG A 38 -9.88 -6.32 -15.04
CA ARG A 38 -10.38 -5.02 -14.56
C ARG A 38 -9.69 -4.56 -13.29
N PHE A 39 -9.18 -3.33 -13.32
CA PHE A 39 -8.72 -2.63 -12.12
C PHE A 39 -9.92 -2.01 -11.39
N ASP A 40 -9.97 -2.18 -10.05
CA ASP A 40 -11.04 -1.63 -9.22
C ASP A 40 -10.58 -0.40 -8.43
N MET A 41 -10.96 0.77 -8.93
CA MET A 41 -10.62 2.05 -8.31
C MET A 41 -11.32 2.24 -6.95
N ASP A 42 -12.49 1.63 -6.73
CA ASP A 42 -13.22 1.79 -5.47
C ASP A 42 -12.53 1.01 -4.35
N ILE A 43 -11.98 -0.17 -4.65
CA ILE A 43 -11.11 -0.89 -3.70
C ILE A 43 -9.90 -0.04 -3.32
N PHE A 44 -9.24 0.60 -4.30
CA PHE A 44 -8.10 1.46 -4.02
C PHE A 44 -8.47 2.65 -3.13
N LYS A 45 -9.59 3.31 -3.39
CA LYS A 45 -10.10 4.40 -2.55
C LYS A 45 -10.39 3.95 -1.12
N LYS A 46 -11.03 2.79 -0.96
CA LYS A 46 -11.29 2.20 0.37
C LYS A 46 -10.00 1.85 1.11
N MET A 47 -8.96 1.37 0.40
CA MET A 47 -7.63 1.20 1.01
C MET A 47 -7.07 2.53 1.52
N ALA A 48 -7.24 3.61 0.76
CA ALA A 48 -6.80 4.94 1.14
C ALA A 48 -7.56 5.47 2.37
N GLU A 49 -8.88 5.29 2.44
CA GLU A 49 -9.69 5.66 3.61
C GLU A 49 -9.24 4.96 4.89
N LEU A 50 -8.69 3.75 4.77
CA LEU A 50 -8.07 3.00 5.88
C LEU A 50 -6.61 3.40 6.13
N GLY A 51 -6.04 4.34 5.37
CA GLY A 51 -4.66 4.78 5.48
C GLY A 51 -3.63 3.81 4.90
N LEU A 52 -4.06 2.75 4.19
CA LEU A 52 -3.15 1.71 3.69
C LEU A 52 -2.18 2.25 2.64
N THR A 53 -2.58 3.25 1.87
CA THR A 53 -1.74 3.91 0.85
C THR A 53 -0.59 4.74 1.41
N GLY A 54 -0.63 5.01 2.72
CA GLY A 54 0.35 5.84 3.42
C GLY A 54 0.98 5.20 4.67
N ILE A 55 0.94 3.87 4.82
CA ILE A 55 1.40 3.19 6.06
C ILE A 55 2.78 3.68 6.53
N PRO A 56 3.86 3.64 5.71
CA PRO A 56 5.21 3.96 6.21
C PRO A 56 5.54 5.46 6.13
N TRP A 57 4.64 6.28 5.58
CA TRP A 57 4.93 7.69 5.39
C TRP A 57 4.60 8.51 6.63
N PRO A 58 5.43 9.52 6.99
CA PRO A 58 5.13 10.45 8.08
C PRO A 58 3.80 11.19 7.87
N GLU A 59 3.18 11.60 8.99
CA GLU A 59 1.92 12.37 8.98
C GLU A 59 2.04 13.69 8.22
N GLU A 60 3.21 14.32 8.23
CA GLU A 60 3.49 15.55 7.45
C GLU A 60 3.28 15.39 5.94
N TYR A 61 3.38 14.14 5.44
CA TYR A 61 3.09 13.78 4.05
C TYR A 61 1.75 13.04 3.90
N GLY A 62 0.90 13.08 4.91
CA GLY A 62 -0.43 12.46 4.87
C GLY A 62 -0.46 10.97 5.12
N GLY A 63 0.66 10.39 5.56
CA GLY A 63 0.75 8.98 5.96
C GLY A 63 0.30 8.74 7.41
N ILE A 64 0.32 7.49 7.85
CA ILE A 64 -0.01 7.13 9.24
C ILE A 64 1.22 6.95 10.13
N GLY A 65 2.42 7.08 9.58
CA GLY A 65 3.67 7.07 10.35
C GLY A 65 4.03 5.73 10.99
N SER A 66 3.47 4.62 10.51
CA SER A 66 3.81 3.29 11.00
C SER A 66 5.11 2.75 10.35
N ASP A 67 5.52 1.56 10.71
CA ASP A 67 6.76 0.97 10.22
C ASP A 67 6.59 0.11 8.96
N TYR A 68 7.72 -0.33 8.39
CA TYR A 68 7.72 -1.20 7.22
C TYR A 68 7.18 -2.59 7.48
N LEU A 69 7.22 -3.08 8.72
CA LEU A 69 6.65 -4.38 9.06
C LEU A 69 5.12 -4.32 8.99
N ALA A 70 4.51 -3.24 9.46
CA ALA A 70 3.08 -2.97 9.30
C ALA A 70 2.67 -2.95 7.81
N TYR A 71 3.47 -2.29 6.97
CA TYR A 71 3.27 -2.29 5.52
C TYR A 71 3.37 -3.70 4.90
N CYS A 72 4.38 -4.49 5.28
CA CYS A 72 4.50 -5.88 4.81
C CYS A 72 3.32 -6.74 5.24
N ILE A 73 2.82 -6.57 6.47
CA ILE A 73 1.65 -7.26 6.99
C ILE A 73 0.41 -6.91 6.16
N ALA A 74 0.24 -5.64 5.79
CA ALA A 74 -0.88 -5.22 4.95
C ALA A 74 -0.84 -5.88 3.55
N ILE A 75 0.34 -5.94 2.93
CA ILE A 75 0.52 -6.63 1.65
C ILE A 75 0.24 -8.12 1.78
N GLU A 76 0.72 -8.78 2.83
CA GLU A 76 0.48 -10.20 3.10
C GLU A 76 -1.02 -10.49 3.16
N GLU A 77 -1.77 -9.74 3.96
CA GLU A 77 -3.20 -9.97 4.15
C GLU A 77 -4.03 -9.68 2.89
N LEU A 78 -3.70 -8.64 2.13
CA LEU A 78 -4.32 -8.36 0.83
C LEU A 78 -4.01 -9.47 -0.18
N SER A 79 -2.74 -9.88 -0.28
CA SER A 79 -2.28 -10.87 -1.27
C SER A 79 -2.83 -12.28 -1.02
N ARG A 80 -3.17 -12.63 0.22
CA ARG A 80 -3.85 -13.90 0.55
C ARG A 80 -5.21 -14.03 -0.13
N VAL A 81 -5.85 -12.91 -0.43
CA VAL A 81 -7.18 -12.84 -1.04
C VAL A 81 -7.09 -12.51 -2.52
N CYS A 82 -6.26 -11.54 -2.88
CA CYS A 82 -6.05 -11.09 -4.25
C CYS A 82 -4.62 -10.56 -4.42
N ALA A 83 -3.78 -11.34 -5.09
CA ALA A 83 -2.38 -10.98 -5.33
C ALA A 83 -2.26 -9.66 -6.11
N SER A 84 -3.13 -9.41 -7.08
CA SER A 84 -3.18 -8.16 -7.86
C SER A 84 -3.40 -6.93 -6.97
N THR A 85 -4.32 -7.02 -5.99
CA THR A 85 -4.55 -5.93 -5.03
C THR A 85 -3.34 -5.71 -4.13
N GLY A 86 -2.69 -6.78 -3.65
CA GLY A 86 -1.45 -6.68 -2.87
C GLY A 86 -0.30 -6.07 -3.67
N VAL A 87 -0.13 -6.47 -4.93
CA VAL A 87 0.88 -5.91 -5.84
C VAL A 87 0.61 -4.42 -6.12
N THR A 88 -0.65 -4.02 -6.26
CA THR A 88 -1.01 -2.61 -6.45
C THR A 88 -0.51 -1.76 -5.28
N LEU A 89 -0.78 -2.17 -4.04
CA LEU A 89 -0.29 -1.48 -2.85
C LEU A 89 1.24 -1.50 -2.78
N SER A 90 1.85 -2.64 -3.11
CA SER A 90 3.31 -2.79 -3.12
C SER A 90 3.99 -1.84 -4.12
N ALA A 91 3.52 -1.81 -5.36
CA ALA A 91 4.07 -0.94 -6.39
C ALA A 91 3.86 0.54 -6.07
N HIS A 92 2.68 0.90 -5.60
CA HIS A 92 2.35 2.25 -5.17
C HIS A 92 3.32 2.76 -4.09
N THR A 93 3.54 1.97 -3.05
CA THR A 93 4.34 2.40 -1.89
C THR A 93 5.83 2.25 -2.13
N SER A 94 6.31 1.04 -2.48
CA SER A 94 7.75 0.77 -2.53
C SER A 94 8.40 1.19 -3.85
N LEU A 95 7.72 1.06 -4.99
CA LEU A 95 8.31 1.40 -6.27
C LEU A 95 8.13 2.87 -6.65
N ALA A 96 6.94 3.43 -6.42
CA ALA A 96 6.67 4.82 -6.77
C ALA A 96 6.93 5.79 -5.61
N GLY A 97 6.39 5.52 -4.42
CA GLY A 97 6.48 6.45 -3.29
C GLY A 97 7.85 6.50 -2.64
N TRP A 98 8.51 5.36 -2.48
CA TRP A 98 9.81 5.30 -1.79
C TRP A 98 10.91 6.15 -2.44
N PRO A 99 11.14 6.12 -3.75
CA PRO A 99 12.12 6.99 -4.38
C PRO A 99 11.84 8.48 -4.15
N VAL A 100 10.58 8.90 -4.21
CA VAL A 100 10.18 10.28 -3.93
C VAL A 100 10.46 10.63 -2.47
N TYR A 101 10.11 9.75 -1.53
CA TYR A 101 10.38 9.96 -0.11
C TYR A 101 11.88 10.05 0.19
N LYS A 102 12.68 9.14 -0.37
CA LYS A 102 14.12 9.04 -0.06
C LYS A 102 14.96 10.10 -0.74
N PHE A 103 14.65 10.44 -1.99
CA PHE A 103 15.52 11.24 -2.84
C PHE A 103 14.87 12.55 -3.31
N GLY A 104 13.57 12.72 -3.11
CA GLY A 104 12.85 13.94 -3.50
C GLY A 104 13.19 15.11 -2.60
N THR A 105 13.13 16.33 -3.18
CA THR A 105 13.13 17.58 -2.42
C THR A 105 11.84 17.69 -1.59
N GLU A 106 11.82 18.59 -0.61
CA GLU A 106 10.61 18.82 0.19
C GLU A 106 9.40 19.23 -0.68
N GLU A 107 9.63 20.09 -1.67
CA GLU A 107 8.61 20.47 -2.65
C GLU A 107 8.07 19.25 -3.44
N GLN A 108 8.95 18.35 -3.87
CA GLN A 108 8.56 17.13 -4.58
C GLN A 108 7.77 16.17 -3.68
N LYS A 109 8.15 16.03 -2.41
CA LYS A 109 7.41 15.21 -1.45
C LYS A 109 6.00 15.75 -1.22
N GLN A 110 5.85 17.05 -1.00
CA GLN A 110 4.52 17.66 -0.86
C GLN A 110 3.69 17.53 -2.13
N LYS A 111 4.30 17.68 -3.30
CA LYS A 111 3.62 17.65 -4.60
C LYS A 111 3.21 16.23 -5.03
N TYR A 112 4.04 15.22 -4.77
CA TYR A 112 3.86 13.87 -5.29
C TYR A 112 3.57 12.84 -4.21
N LEU A 113 4.36 12.79 -3.12
CA LEU A 113 4.20 11.78 -2.09
C LEU A 113 2.91 11.96 -1.30
N ARG A 114 2.61 13.21 -0.91
CA ARG A 114 1.41 13.50 -0.12
C ARG A 114 0.11 13.06 -0.80
N PRO A 115 -0.21 13.44 -2.05
CA PRO A 115 -1.42 12.95 -2.70
C PRO A 115 -1.41 11.44 -2.94
N MET A 116 -0.25 10.80 -3.04
CA MET A 116 -0.15 9.34 -3.06
C MET A 116 -0.49 8.74 -1.71
N ALA A 117 0.10 9.26 -0.63
CA ALA A 117 -0.17 8.78 0.73
C ALA A 117 -1.67 8.89 1.10
N GLN A 118 -2.33 9.94 0.63
CA GLN A 118 -3.76 10.18 0.83
C GLN A 118 -4.68 9.42 -0.16
N GLY A 119 -4.10 8.67 -1.11
CA GLY A 119 -4.85 7.90 -2.10
C GLY A 119 -5.52 8.73 -3.19
N GLU A 120 -5.19 10.00 -3.30
CA GLU A 120 -5.68 10.88 -4.38
C GLU A 120 -5.06 10.53 -5.73
N LYS A 121 -3.86 9.95 -5.69
CA LYS A 121 -3.12 9.49 -6.88
C LYS A 121 -2.55 8.11 -6.65
N ILE A 122 -2.56 7.29 -7.70
CA ILE A 122 -1.89 6.00 -7.72
C ILE A 122 -0.48 6.19 -8.24
N GLY A 123 0.49 5.69 -7.47
CA GLY A 123 1.88 5.62 -7.91
C GLY A 123 2.13 4.40 -8.77
N ALA A 124 2.93 4.58 -9.82
CA ALA A 124 3.42 3.51 -10.68
C ALA A 124 4.91 3.72 -10.99
N TYR A 125 5.56 2.68 -11.48
CA TYR A 125 6.98 2.71 -11.79
C TYR A 125 7.25 2.07 -13.15
N GLY A 126 7.82 2.84 -14.06
CA GLY A 126 8.28 2.38 -15.36
C GLY A 126 9.80 2.22 -15.34
N LEU A 127 10.30 0.99 -15.36
CA LEU A 127 11.73 0.69 -15.34
C LEU A 127 12.26 0.21 -16.68
N THR A 128 11.59 -0.80 -17.25
CA THR A 128 12.04 -1.45 -18.48
C THR A 128 11.76 -0.59 -19.69
N GLU A 129 12.78 -0.36 -20.52
CA GLU A 129 12.68 0.37 -21.76
C GLU A 129 13.55 -0.28 -22.86
N PRO A 130 13.31 0.01 -24.16
CA PRO A 130 14.12 -0.54 -25.24
C PRO A 130 15.60 -0.18 -25.07
N GLY A 131 16.46 -1.20 -24.98
CA GLY A 131 17.92 -1.02 -24.82
C GLY A 131 18.41 -1.00 -23.37
N SER A 132 17.54 -1.19 -22.42
CA SER A 132 17.88 -1.30 -20.99
C SER A 132 17.78 -2.73 -20.48
#